data_d9f4b8cabc0e8ea8b4dd239fc7ea8721
#
_entry.id   d9f4b8cabc0e8ea8b4dd239fc7ea8721
#
_cell.length_a   1.000
_cell.length_b   1.000
_cell.length_c   1.000
_cell.angle_alpha   90.00
_cell.angle_beta   90.00
_cell.angle_gamma   90.00
#
_symmetry.space_group_name_H-M   'P 1'
#
loop_
_entity.id
_entity.type
_entity.pdbx_description
1 polymer ?
#
loop_
_entity_poly.entity_id
_entity_poly.type
_entity_poly.pdbx_seq_one_letter_code
_entity_poly.pdbx_strand_id
1 'polypeptide(L)'
;MSKLIKINKPKEDNSHTEIAYTYIDQHLPVTYVDLTIACITKKGQAAPSKSLVRNVRNRTIFRNDILLALVEVAKENKEAIEKIKLLTSN
;
A
#
# COMPACT_ATOMS: atom_id res chain seq x y z
N MET A 1 -0.23 14.64 32.31
CA MET A 1 0.56 13.49 32.34
C MET A 1 0.03 12.34 31.56
N SER A 2 -1.06 11.83 31.98
CA SER A 2 -1.65 10.66 31.32
C SER A 2 -1.98 10.92 29.86
N LYS A 3 -2.30 12.13 29.53
CA LYS A 3 -2.66 12.44 28.17
C LYS A 3 -1.53 12.22 27.20
N LEU A 4 -0.31 12.35 27.66
CA LEU A 4 0.82 12.11 26.78
C LEU A 4 0.87 10.69 26.29
N ILE A 5 0.57 9.78 27.19
CA ILE A 5 0.59 8.37 26.84
C ILE A 5 -0.49 8.05 25.82
N LYS A 6 -1.65 8.60 26.01
CA LYS A 6 -2.75 8.35 25.09
C LYS A 6 -2.46 8.88 23.71
N ILE A 7 -1.89 10.04 23.67
CA ILE A 7 -1.61 10.68 22.39
C ILE A 7 -0.56 9.91 21.64
N ASN A 8 0.45 9.40 22.36
CA ASN A 8 1.52 8.70 21.68
C ASN A 8 1.07 7.46 20.95
N LYS A 9 0.16 6.70 21.55
CA LYS A 9 -0.29 5.48 20.92
C LYS A 9 -0.96 5.71 19.57
N PRO A 10 -1.95 6.62 19.49
CA PRO A 10 -2.55 6.90 18.19
C PRO A 10 -1.55 7.40 17.17
N LYS A 11 -0.57 8.14 17.61
CA LYS A 11 0.43 8.66 16.70
C LYS A 11 1.27 7.55 16.10
N GLU A 12 1.63 6.56 16.92
CA GLU A 12 2.42 5.46 16.41
C GLU A 12 1.66 4.70 15.34
N ASP A 13 0.38 4.44 15.59
CA ASP A 13 -0.45 3.77 14.59
C ASP A 13 -0.53 4.60 13.32
N ASN A 14 -0.71 5.90 13.48
CA ASN A 14 -0.77 6.80 12.34
C ASN A 14 0.55 6.82 11.58
N SER A 15 1.67 6.69 12.30
CA SER A 15 2.97 6.70 11.66
C SER A 15 3.11 5.54 10.68
N HIS A 16 2.70 4.36 11.09
CA HIS A 16 2.77 3.20 10.18
C HIS A 16 1.88 3.40 8.98
N THR A 17 0.70 3.96 9.18
CA THR A 17 -0.22 4.23 8.10
C THR A 17 0.35 5.28 7.15
N GLU A 18 0.93 6.33 7.71
CA GLU A 18 1.54 7.38 6.88
C GLU A 18 2.70 6.84 6.08
N ILE A 19 3.52 5.99 6.68
CA ILE A 19 4.63 5.38 5.95
C ILE A 19 4.10 4.55 4.79
N ALA A 20 3.04 3.78 5.04
CA ALA A 20 2.46 2.96 3.99
C ALA A 20 1.95 3.81 2.83
N TYR A 21 1.23 4.88 3.12
CA TYR A 21 0.70 5.75 2.08
C TYR A 21 1.83 6.46 1.31
N THR A 22 2.87 6.88 2.02
CA THR A 22 4.01 7.49 1.35
C THR A 22 4.66 6.50 0.39
N TYR A 23 4.80 5.27 0.84
CA TYR A 23 5.42 4.23 0.04
C TYR A 23 4.61 3.95 -1.23
N ILE A 24 3.30 3.79 -1.11
CA ILE A 24 2.49 3.54 -2.29
C ILE A 24 2.42 4.75 -3.21
N ASP A 25 2.46 5.96 -2.65
CA ASP A 25 2.49 7.16 -3.49
C ASP A 25 3.72 7.18 -4.38
N GLN A 26 4.84 6.65 -3.90
CA GLN A 26 6.09 6.69 -4.62
C GLN A 26 6.27 5.52 -5.58
N HIS A 27 5.68 4.37 -5.29
CA HIS A 27 6.07 3.15 -5.99
C HIS A 27 4.93 2.40 -6.66
N LEU A 28 3.68 2.80 -6.49
CA LEU A 28 2.58 2.11 -7.15
C LEU A 28 2.62 2.34 -8.66
N PRO A 29 2.45 1.28 -9.47
CA PRO A 29 2.35 1.48 -10.91
C PRO A 29 0.99 2.02 -11.30
N VAL A 30 0.88 2.49 -12.53
CA VAL A 30 -0.36 3.06 -13.05
C VAL A 30 -1.48 2.03 -13.02
N THR A 31 -1.13 0.78 -13.27
CA THR A 31 -2.11 -0.32 -13.34
C THR A 31 -2.38 -0.95 -11.98
N TYR A 32 -2.19 -0.19 -10.91
CA TYR A 32 -2.24 -0.75 -9.57
C TYR A 32 -3.57 -1.38 -9.20
N VAL A 33 -4.68 -0.88 -9.77
CA VAL A 33 -6.00 -1.40 -9.37
C VAL A 33 -6.11 -2.89 -9.69
N ASP A 34 -5.81 -3.26 -10.92
CA ASP A 34 -5.91 -4.66 -11.33
C ASP A 34 -4.90 -5.53 -10.61
N LEU A 35 -3.68 -5.02 -10.44
CA LEU A 35 -2.65 -5.78 -9.74
C LEU A 35 -2.99 -6.00 -8.27
N THR A 36 -3.59 -5.01 -7.63
CA THR A 36 -4.00 -5.13 -6.24
C THR A 36 -5.11 -6.15 -6.08
N ILE A 37 -6.09 -6.14 -6.99
CA ILE A 37 -7.16 -7.12 -6.96
C ILE A 37 -6.59 -8.52 -7.18
N ALA A 38 -5.68 -8.67 -8.12
CA ALA A 38 -5.04 -9.96 -8.35
C ALA A 38 -4.27 -10.43 -7.12
N CYS A 39 -3.59 -9.52 -6.45
CA CYS A 39 -2.85 -9.85 -5.24
C CYS A 39 -3.79 -10.38 -4.16
N ILE A 40 -4.93 -9.73 -3.99
CA ILE A 40 -5.90 -10.13 -2.97
C ILE A 40 -6.51 -11.48 -3.30
N THR A 41 -6.90 -11.70 -4.55
CA THR A 41 -7.51 -12.96 -4.95
C THR A 41 -6.52 -14.11 -4.88
N LYS A 42 -5.25 -13.84 -5.12
CA LYS A 42 -4.23 -14.86 -5.02
C LYS A 42 -4.10 -15.39 -3.60
N LYS A 43 -4.44 -14.58 -2.62
CA LYS A 43 -4.42 -14.98 -1.21
C LYS A 43 -5.68 -15.75 -0.82
N GLY A 44 -6.59 -15.98 -1.74
CA GLY A 44 -7.82 -16.69 -1.45
C GLY A 44 -8.92 -15.80 -0.92
N GLN A 45 -8.75 -14.50 -0.99
CA GLN A 45 -9.76 -13.56 -0.49
C GLN A 45 -10.63 -13.07 -1.64
N ALA A 46 -11.84 -12.64 -1.30
CA ALA A 46 -12.78 -12.15 -2.29
C ALA A 46 -12.25 -10.88 -2.94
N ALA A 47 -12.47 -10.75 -4.25
CA ALA A 47 -12.01 -9.59 -4.98
C ALA A 47 -12.80 -8.35 -4.57
N PRO A 48 -12.12 -7.28 -4.17
CA PRO A 48 -12.82 -6.03 -3.90
C PRO A 48 -13.19 -5.34 -5.21
N SER A 49 -14.10 -4.38 -5.14
CA SER A 49 -14.42 -3.60 -6.32
C SER A 49 -13.27 -2.66 -6.66
N LYS A 50 -13.21 -2.27 -7.92
CA LYS A 50 -12.19 -1.32 -8.35
C LYS A 50 -12.33 0.01 -7.61
N SER A 51 -13.57 0.46 -7.39
CA SER A 51 -13.83 1.69 -6.67
C SER A 51 -13.29 1.63 -5.25
N LEU A 52 -13.48 0.49 -4.60
CA LEU A 52 -12.98 0.33 -3.23
C LEU A 52 -11.47 0.44 -3.18
N VAL A 53 -10.78 -0.22 -4.11
CA VAL A 53 -9.33 -0.14 -4.16
C VAL A 53 -8.87 1.32 -4.34
N ARG A 54 -9.53 2.04 -5.26
CA ARG A 54 -9.17 3.43 -5.49
C ARG A 54 -9.43 4.28 -4.26
N ASN A 55 -10.53 4.05 -3.57
CA ASN A 55 -10.86 4.83 -2.38
C ASN A 55 -9.88 4.57 -1.25
N VAL A 56 -9.42 3.35 -1.09
CA VAL A 56 -8.39 3.06 -0.10
C VAL A 56 -7.09 3.76 -0.49
N ARG A 57 -6.72 3.69 -1.78
CA ARG A 57 -5.53 4.35 -2.28
C ARG A 57 -5.58 5.86 -2.02
N ASN A 58 -6.75 6.45 -2.14
CA ASN A 58 -6.91 7.89 -2.00
C ASN A 58 -7.20 8.34 -0.57
N ARG A 59 -7.12 7.42 0.37
CA ARG A 59 -7.34 7.71 1.80
C ARG A 59 -8.80 8.08 2.12
N THR A 60 -9.72 7.78 1.21
CA THR A 60 -11.14 8.04 1.44
C THR A 60 -11.75 6.98 2.34
N ILE A 61 -11.30 5.75 2.18
CA ILE A 61 -11.75 4.62 2.99
C ILE A 61 -10.51 3.96 3.57
N PHE A 62 -10.57 3.54 4.82
CA PHE A 62 -9.46 2.85 5.46
C PHE A 62 -9.76 1.37 5.56
N ARG A 63 -8.94 0.56 4.91
CA ARG A 63 -9.02 -0.90 4.95
C ARG A 63 -7.61 -1.45 5.00
N ASN A 64 -7.27 -2.07 6.12
CA ASN A 64 -5.92 -2.60 6.30
C ASN A 64 -5.56 -3.68 5.29
N ASP A 65 -6.50 -4.56 5.01
CA ASP A 65 -6.23 -5.66 4.09
C ASP A 65 -5.92 -5.16 2.69
N ILE A 66 -6.64 -4.14 2.24
CA ILE A 66 -6.41 -3.58 0.92
C ILE A 66 -5.14 -2.72 0.92
N LEU A 67 -4.92 -1.98 1.99
CA LEU A 67 -3.70 -1.19 2.10
C LEU A 67 -2.46 -2.08 2.07
N LEU A 68 -2.51 -3.23 2.75
CA LEU A 68 -1.41 -4.16 2.71
C LEU A 68 -1.15 -4.65 1.28
N ALA A 69 -2.21 -4.98 0.55
CA ALA A 69 -2.06 -5.43 -0.83
C ALA A 69 -1.46 -4.33 -1.70
N LEU A 70 -1.88 -3.09 -1.49
CA LEU A 70 -1.30 -1.95 -2.22
C LEU A 70 0.19 -1.82 -1.95
N VAL A 71 0.60 -1.97 -0.70
CA VAL A 71 2.02 -1.91 -0.35
C VAL A 71 2.78 -3.04 -1.03
N GLU A 72 2.21 -4.24 -1.06
CA GLU A 72 2.87 -5.37 -1.71
C GLU A 72 3.03 -5.14 -3.20
N VAL A 73 2.03 -4.59 -3.86
CA VAL A 73 2.13 -4.27 -5.28
C VAL A 73 3.19 -3.20 -5.50
N ALA A 74 3.23 -2.20 -4.65
CA ALA A 74 4.23 -1.15 -4.75
C ALA A 74 5.64 -1.70 -4.58
N LYS A 75 5.80 -2.62 -3.62
CA LYS A 75 7.11 -3.22 -3.38
C LYS A 75 7.57 -4.02 -4.59
N GLU A 76 6.70 -4.82 -5.17
CA GLU A 76 7.06 -5.59 -6.34
C GLU A 76 7.43 -4.69 -7.51
N ASN A 77 6.70 -3.60 -7.68
CA ASN A 77 7.00 -2.67 -8.75
C ASN A 77 8.37 -2.01 -8.55
N LYS A 78 8.64 -1.60 -7.31
CA LYS A 78 9.93 -0.99 -7.00
C LYS A 78 11.07 -1.94 -7.27
N GLU A 79 10.92 -3.19 -6.84
CA GLU A 79 11.97 -4.19 -7.03
C GLU A 79 12.18 -4.51 -8.50
N ALA A 80 11.10 -4.58 -9.28
CA ALA A 80 11.20 -4.83 -10.70
C ALA A 80 11.95 -3.71 -11.41
N ILE A 81 11.66 -2.48 -11.05
CA ILE A 81 12.34 -1.34 -11.66
C ILE A 81 13.83 -1.36 -11.31
N GLU A 82 14.14 -1.63 -10.07
CA GLU A 82 15.54 -1.69 -9.64
C GLU A 82 16.29 -2.79 -10.36
N LYS A 83 15.65 -3.93 -10.56
CA LYS A 83 16.26 -5.02 -11.26
C LYS A 83 16.52 -4.67 -12.73
N ILE A 84 15.55 -4.00 -13.34
CA ILE A 84 15.73 -3.56 -14.72
C ILE A 84 16.91 -2.61 -14.82
N LYS A 85 17.02 -1.67 -13.90
CA LYS A 85 18.14 -0.73 -13.90
C LYS A 85 19.47 -1.46 -13.76
N LEU A 86 19.54 -2.46 -12.89
CA LEU A 86 20.75 -3.21 -12.73
C LEU A 86 21.15 -3.95 -13.99
N LEU A 87 20.16 -4.54 -14.67
CA LEU A 87 20.45 -5.34 -15.86
C LEU A 87 20.80 -4.49 -17.06
N THR A 88 20.36 -3.26 -17.09
CA THR A 88 20.57 -2.40 -18.25
C THR A 88 21.63 -1.33 -18.06
N SER A 89 22.13 -1.15 -16.86
CA SER A 89 23.14 -0.14 -16.61
C SER A 89 24.52 -0.78 -16.67
N ASN A 90 25.16 -0.66 -17.74
CA ASN A 90 26.53 -1.16 -17.86
C ASN A 90 27.43 -0.08 -18.34
#